data_636e388782ff5c7b5fd0e2bd1af3291a
#
_entry.id   636e388782ff5c7b5fd0e2bd1af3291a
#
_cell.length_a   1.000
_cell.length_b   1.000
_cell.length_c   1.000
_cell.angle_alpha   90.00
_cell.angle_beta   90.00
_cell.angle_gamma   90.00
#
_symmetry.space_group_name_H-M   'P 1'
#
loop_
_entity.id
_entity.type
_entity.pdbx_description
1 polymer ?
#
loop_
_entity_poly.entity_id
_entity_poly.type
_entity_poly.pdbx_seq_one_letter_code
_entity_poly.pdbx_strand_id
1 'polypeptide(L)'
;MSMELMITERRRMRMLFSELKCREVINVCTGERYGNVCDLAFDPCTGEVQAIVVPGAPRMFGLLKGKDGTVIPFAKIRTWGEDVILVELP
;
A
#
# COMPACT_ATOMS: atom_id res chain seq x y z
N MET A 1 27.55 11.66 -5.35
CA MET A 1 26.86 11.72 -5.05
C MET A 1 26.13 10.91 -5.25
N SER A 2 25.92 10.68 -4.84
CA SER A 2 24.91 10.05 -4.78
C SER A 2 24.07 10.04 -5.95
N MET A 3 24.55 10.46 -7.04
CA MET A 3 23.75 10.47 -8.19
C MET A 3 23.40 9.09 -8.63
N GLU A 4 24.32 8.20 -8.67
CA GLU A 4 24.03 6.86 -9.06
C GLU A 4 23.17 6.19 -8.04
N LEU A 5 23.43 6.44 -6.79
CA LEU A 5 22.66 5.87 -5.75
C LEU A 5 21.25 6.37 -5.86
N MET A 6 21.07 7.64 -6.14
CA MET A 6 19.75 8.16 -6.27
C MET A 6 19.02 7.60 -7.44
N ILE A 7 19.72 7.33 -8.51
CA ILE A 7 19.08 6.72 -9.65
C ILE A 7 18.58 5.34 -9.29
N THR A 8 19.37 4.59 -8.54
CA THR A 8 18.95 3.27 -8.11
C THR A 8 17.74 3.38 -7.22
N GLU A 9 17.76 4.35 -6.32
CA GLU A 9 16.64 4.54 -5.47
C GLU A 9 15.43 4.95 -6.23
N ARG A 10 15.60 5.75 -7.25
CA ARG A 10 14.48 6.17 -8.03
C ARG A 10 13.81 5.02 -8.70
N ARG A 11 14.53 4.03 -9.14
CA ARG A 11 13.90 2.88 -9.72
C ARG A 11 13.02 2.18 -8.73
N ARG A 12 13.45 2.16 -7.46
CA ARG A 12 12.64 1.56 -6.45
C ARG A 12 11.51 2.43 -6.04
N MET A 13 11.65 3.73 -6.23
CA MET A 13 10.61 4.64 -5.83
C MET A 13 9.51 4.76 -6.86
N ARG A 14 9.70 4.16 -8.02
CA ARG A 14 8.67 4.21 -9.02
C ARG A 14 8.06 2.83 -9.14
N MET A 15 6.77 2.75 -8.93
CA MET A 15 6.07 1.50 -9.00
C MET A 15 4.80 1.71 -9.79
N LEU A 16 4.58 0.86 -10.76
CA LEU A 16 3.36 0.94 -11.54
C LEU A 16 2.23 0.27 -10.77
N PHE A 17 1.02 0.72 -11.02
CA PHE A 17 -0.13 0.12 -10.35
C PHE A 17 -0.24 -1.37 -10.69
N SER A 18 0.13 -1.74 -11.91
CA SER A 18 0.10 -3.14 -12.30
C SER A 18 1.03 -3.98 -11.44
N GLU A 19 2.14 -3.40 -11.02
CA GLU A 19 3.05 -4.10 -10.13
C GLU A 19 2.49 -4.16 -8.72
N LEU A 20 1.86 -3.07 -8.31
CA LEU A 20 1.29 -3.01 -6.99
C LEU A 20 0.22 -4.05 -6.79
N LYS A 21 -0.56 -4.30 -7.82
CA LYS A 21 -1.64 -5.28 -7.73
C LYS A 21 -1.16 -6.69 -7.53
N CYS A 22 0.10 -6.93 -7.77
CA CYS A 22 0.67 -8.25 -7.56
C CYS A 22 1.19 -8.46 -6.15
N ARG A 23 1.09 -7.44 -5.31
CA ARG A 23 1.62 -7.55 -3.96
C ARG A 23 0.53 -7.81 -2.96
N GLU A 24 0.81 -8.69 -2.05
CA GLU A 24 -0.14 -9.01 -0.99
C GLU A 24 0.09 -8.14 0.21
N VAL A 25 -0.97 -7.68 0.85
CA VAL A 25 -0.89 -6.79 2.00
C VAL A 25 -1.00 -7.61 3.28
N ILE A 26 -0.03 -7.43 4.16
CA ILE A 26 0.04 -8.18 5.42
C ILE A 26 0.19 -7.19 6.56
N ASN A 27 -0.60 -7.40 7.60
CA ASN A 27 -0.52 -6.57 8.79
C ASN A 27 0.55 -7.14 9.71
N VAL A 28 1.62 -6.38 9.95
CA VAL A 28 2.72 -6.89 10.76
C VAL A 28 2.35 -7.03 12.23
N CYS A 29 1.33 -6.32 12.67
CA CYS A 29 0.93 -6.40 14.07
C CYS A 29 0.15 -7.67 14.38
N THR A 30 -0.60 -8.17 13.43
CA THR A 30 -1.45 -9.32 13.68
C THR A 30 -1.14 -10.53 12.81
N GLY A 31 -0.38 -10.31 11.74
CA GLY A 31 -0.11 -11.39 10.80
C GLY A 31 -1.24 -11.63 9.82
N GLU A 32 -2.29 -10.82 9.87
CA GLU A 32 -3.41 -11.00 8.97
C GLU A 32 -3.04 -10.67 7.55
N ARG A 33 -3.60 -11.38 6.61
CA ARG A 33 -3.35 -11.18 5.20
C ARG A 33 -4.64 -10.67 4.58
N TYR A 34 -4.54 -9.56 3.89
CA TYR A 34 -5.72 -8.91 3.37
C TYR A 34 -5.92 -9.08 1.87
N GLY A 35 -5.04 -9.83 1.24
CA GLY A 35 -5.11 -10.04 -0.20
C GLY A 35 -4.30 -9.00 -0.94
N ASN A 36 -4.36 -9.07 -2.25
CA ASN A 36 -3.59 -8.16 -3.08
C ASN A 36 -4.28 -6.82 -3.20
N VAL A 37 -3.47 -5.79 -3.39
CA VAL A 37 -4.02 -4.46 -3.62
C VAL A 37 -4.93 -4.51 -4.84
N CYS A 38 -6.11 -3.98 -4.73
CA CYS A 38 -7.05 -3.99 -5.83
C CYS A 38 -7.38 -2.58 -6.35
N ASP A 39 -7.01 -1.55 -5.62
CA ASP A 39 -7.27 -0.20 -6.08
C ASP A 39 -6.42 0.79 -5.30
N LEU A 40 -6.44 2.04 -5.74
CA LEU A 40 -5.72 3.12 -5.09
C LEU A 40 -6.63 4.30 -4.93
N ALA A 41 -6.37 5.10 -3.90
CA ALA A 41 -7.02 6.39 -3.76
C ALA A 41 -5.92 7.44 -3.82
N PHE A 42 -6.09 8.43 -4.67
CA PHE A 42 -5.10 9.48 -4.78
C PHE A 42 -5.79 10.83 -4.89
N ASP A 43 -5.03 11.88 -4.55
CA ASP A 43 -5.55 13.23 -4.60
C ASP A 43 -5.33 13.77 -6.01
N PRO A 44 -6.38 14.05 -6.75
CA PRO A 44 -6.20 14.51 -8.13
C PRO A 44 -5.58 15.90 -8.22
N CYS A 45 -5.62 16.65 -7.14
CA CYS A 45 -5.01 17.99 -7.17
C CYS A 45 -3.50 17.92 -7.05
N THR A 46 -3.00 17.02 -6.24
CA THR A 46 -1.57 16.90 -6.02
C THR A 46 -0.97 15.68 -6.70
N GLY A 47 -1.79 14.70 -7.05
CA GLY A 47 -1.31 13.47 -7.62
C GLY A 47 -0.74 12.51 -6.60
N GLU A 48 -0.89 12.80 -5.32
CA GLU A 48 -0.33 11.94 -4.29
C GLU A 48 -1.26 10.82 -3.91
N VAL A 49 -0.69 9.65 -3.73
CA VAL A 49 -1.45 8.49 -3.29
C VAL A 49 -1.80 8.66 -1.82
N GLN A 50 -3.06 8.49 -1.51
CA GLN A 50 -3.54 8.65 -0.14
C GLN A 50 -3.78 7.33 0.56
N ALA A 51 -4.11 6.31 -0.19
CA ALA A 51 -4.47 5.03 0.40
C ALA A 51 -4.43 3.92 -0.63
N ILE A 52 -4.36 2.70 -0.13
CA ILE A 52 -4.52 1.53 -0.99
C ILE A 52 -5.80 0.84 -0.57
N VAL A 53 -6.37 0.06 -1.48
CA VAL A 53 -7.60 -0.66 -1.21
C VAL A 53 -7.32 -2.15 -1.34
N VAL A 54 -7.77 -2.91 -0.38
CA VAL A 54 -7.58 -4.36 -0.38
C VAL A 54 -8.93 -5.03 -0.23
N PRO A 55 -9.08 -6.25 -0.75
CA PRO A 55 -10.35 -6.96 -0.65
C PRO A 55 -10.64 -7.48 0.76
N GLY A 56 -9.60 -7.81 1.50
CA GLY A 56 -9.78 -8.31 2.85
C GLY A 56 -10.26 -7.23 3.78
N ALA A 57 -10.93 -7.61 4.85
CA ALA A 57 -11.50 -6.65 5.76
C ALA A 57 -10.91 -6.82 7.14
N PRO A 58 -10.06 -5.94 7.55
CA PRO A 58 -9.62 -5.96 8.92
C PRO A 58 -10.82 -5.77 9.82
N ARG A 59 -10.77 -6.41 10.98
CA ARG A 59 -11.81 -6.42 11.83
C ARG A 59 -12.21 -5.16 12.33
N MET A 60 -11.51 -4.23 12.44
CA MET A 60 -11.93 -3.07 12.97
C MET A 60 -11.12 -1.99 12.78
N PHE A 61 -11.09 -1.16 13.63
CA PHE A 61 -10.07 -0.26 13.67
C PHE A 61 -10.27 1.04 13.00
N GLY A 62 -11.42 1.48 12.77
CA GLY A 62 -11.63 2.79 12.23
C GLY A 62 -11.21 2.96 10.79
N LEU A 63 -10.99 1.87 10.11
CA LEU A 63 -10.67 1.97 8.70
C LEU A 63 -11.94 2.07 7.91
N LEU A 64 -11.88 2.85 6.84
CA LEU A 64 -13.04 2.99 6.00
C LEU A 64 -13.21 1.76 5.17
N LYS A 65 -14.45 1.27 5.13
CA LYS A 65 -14.74 0.17 4.31
C LYS A 65 -15.35 0.70 3.07
N GLY A 66 -14.71 0.55 1.97
CA GLY A 66 -15.24 1.01 0.72
C GLY A 66 -16.17 -0.01 0.15
N LYS A 67 -16.77 0.37 -0.98
CA LYS A 67 -17.65 -0.48 -1.66
C LYS A 67 -16.96 -1.73 -2.11
N ASP A 68 -15.74 -1.63 -2.55
CA ASP A 68 -15.00 -2.74 -3.10
C ASP A 68 -13.90 -3.26 -2.19
N GLY A 69 -13.91 -2.90 -0.95
CA GLY A 69 -12.88 -3.39 -0.05
C GLY A 69 -12.60 -2.43 1.08
N THR A 70 -11.46 -2.62 1.70
CA THR A 70 -11.06 -1.82 2.83
C THR A 70 -9.97 -0.85 2.41
N VAL A 71 -10.12 0.40 2.80
CA VAL A 71 -9.17 1.45 2.46
C VAL A 71 -8.15 1.56 3.57
N ILE A 72 -6.88 1.39 3.22
CA ILE A 72 -5.79 1.50 4.18
C ILE A 72 -5.01 2.76 3.87
N PRO A 73 -4.97 3.71 4.81
CA PRO A 73 -4.27 4.96 4.57
C PRO A 73 -2.79 4.74 4.30
N PHE A 74 -2.24 5.58 3.44
CA PHE A 74 -0.84 5.48 3.08
C PHE A 74 0.06 5.54 4.31
N ALA A 75 -0.33 6.33 5.31
CA ALA A 75 0.45 6.48 6.52
C ALA A 75 0.60 5.18 7.31
N LYS A 76 -0.26 4.22 7.07
CA LYS A 76 -0.17 2.94 7.78
C LYS A 76 0.72 1.95 7.07
N ILE A 77 1.21 2.27 5.90
CA ILE A 77 2.08 1.38 5.16
C ILE A 77 3.48 1.53 5.71
N ARG A 78 4.04 0.43 6.14
CA ARG A 78 5.35 0.44 6.73
C ARG A 78 6.45 0.10 5.75
N THR A 79 6.23 -0.88 4.92
CA THR A 79 7.26 -1.34 4.01
C THR A 79 6.64 -1.72 2.67
N TRP A 80 7.29 -1.28 1.62
CA TRP A 80 6.91 -1.64 0.27
C TRP A 80 7.89 -2.70 -0.21
N GLY A 81 7.52 -3.94 -0.05
CA GLY A 81 8.39 -5.03 -0.46
C GLY A 81 8.19 -5.40 -1.92
N GLU A 82 8.97 -6.33 -2.38
CA GLU A 82 8.85 -6.77 -3.75
C GLU A 82 7.65 -7.65 -3.99
N ASP A 83 7.30 -8.44 -2.99
CA ASP A 83 6.17 -9.35 -3.11
C ASP A 83 5.05 -9.02 -2.17
N VAL A 84 5.32 -8.24 -1.15
CA VAL A 84 4.34 -7.94 -0.12
C VAL A 84 4.42 -6.48 0.27
N ILE A 85 3.33 -5.99 0.82
CA ILE A 85 3.28 -4.66 1.41
C ILE A 85 2.93 -4.86 2.87
N LEU A 86 3.77 -4.33 3.74
CA LEU A 86 3.55 -4.49 5.17
C LEU A 86 2.90 -3.25 5.74
N VAL A 87 1.81 -3.44 6.45
CA VAL A 87 1.09 -2.34 7.07
C VAL A 87 1.03 -2.56 8.57
N GLU A 88 0.83 -1.49 9.31
CA GLU A 88 0.72 -1.56 10.75
C GLU A 88 -0.66 -1.11 11.17
N LEU A 89 -1.51 -2.04 11.51
CA LEU A 89 -2.85 -1.74 11.99
C LEU A 89 -2.99 -2.38 13.35
N PRO A 90 -3.64 -1.70 14.29
CA PRO A 90 -3.76 -2.22 15.66
C PRO A 90 -4.60 -3.46 15.76
#